data_a775fc3709bafd699caf7f1cc95007c2
#
_entry.id   a775fc3709bafd699caf7f1cc95007c2
#
_cell.length_a   1.000
_cell.length_b   1.000
_cell.length_c   1.000
_cell.angle_alpha   90.00
_cell.angle_beta   90.00
_cell.angle_gamma   90.00
#
_symmetry.space_group_name_H-M   'P 1'
#
loop_
_entity.id
_entity.type
_entity.pdbx_description
1 polymer ?
#
loop_
_entity_poly.entity_id
_entity_poly.type
_entity_poly.pdbx_seq_one_letter_code
_entity_poly.pdbx_strand_id
1 'polypeptide(L)' 'MSDNKSTIELLDMFAAYALSGYVREGVSFGSRDEECREVAKACYDLAFAMVMTRQEILDERELQKVQQ' A
#
# COMPACT_ATOMS: atom_id res chain seq x y z
N MET A 1 -16.31 -6.95 -11.83
CA MET A 1 -15.97 -7.85 -10.79
C MET A 1 -15.40 -7.21 -9.58
N SER A 2 -15.75 -7.73 -8.46
CA SER A 2 -15.41 -7.13 -7.18
C SER A 2 -13.93 -7.21 -6.84
N ASP A 3 -13.21 -8.19 -7.40
CA ASP A 3 -11.82 -8.42 -7.03
C ASP A 3 -10.91 -7.26 -7.39
N ASN A 4 -11.05 -6.74 -8.61
CA ASN A 4 -10.23 -5.61 -9.04
C ASN A 4 -10.53 -4.36 -8.22
N LYS A 5 -11.80 -4.15 -7.94
CA LYS A 5 -12.21 -3.00 -7.15
C LYS A 5 -11.67 -3.09 -5.74
N SER A 6 -11.71 -4.28 -5.14
CA SER A 6 -11.18 -4.47 -3.79
C SER A 6 -9.68 -4.23 -3.73
N THR A 7 -8.95 -4.67 -4.74
CA THR A 7 -7.51 -4.45 -4.79
C THR A 7 -7.18 -2.96 -4.90
N ILE A 8 -7.93 -2.23 -5.73
CA ILE A 8 -7.73 -0.80 -5.88
C ILE A 8 -8.01 -0.10 -4.56
N GLU A 9 -9.08 -0.48 -3.88
CA GLU A 9 -9.41 0.12 -2.58
C GLU A 9 -8.33 -0.15 -1.55
N LEU A 10 -7.77 -1.35 -1.54
CA LEU A 10 -6.68 -1.69 -0.63
C LEU A 10 -5.44 -0.85 -0.92
N LEU A 11 -5.11 -0.70 -2.20
CA LEU A 11 -3.97 0.13 -2.58
C LEU A 11 -4.14 1.56 -2.10
N ASP A 12 -5.32 2.12 -2.32
CA ASP A 12 -5.59 3.48 -1.91
C ASP A 12 -5.51 3.63 -0.39
N MET A 13 -6.03 2.65 0.33
CA MET A 13 -6.01 2.69 1.79
C MET A 13 -4.58 2.62 2.32
N PHE A 14 -3.79 1.68 1.80
CA PHE A 14 -2.41 1.54 2.24
C PHE A 14 -1.58 2.76 1.87
N ALA A 15 -1.84 3.34 0.70
CA ALA A 15 -1.14 4.56 0.29
C ALA A 15 -1.48 5.71 1.24
N ALA A 16 -2.72 5.80 1.68
CA ALA A 16 -3.13 6.83 2.62
C ALA A 16 -2.41 6.67 3.96
N TYR A 17 -2.27 5.45 4.44
CA TYR A 17 -1.53 5.20 5.67
C TYR A 17 -0.06 5.54 5.51
N ALA A 18 0.53 5.21 4.39
CA ALA A 18 1.92 5.55 4.13
C ALA A 18 2.12 7.05 4.11
N LEU A 19 1.19 7.77 3.49
CA LEU A 19 1.23 9.22 3.46
C LEU A 19 1.16 9.81 4.86
N SER A 20 0.32 9.24 5.70
CA SER A 20 0.22 9.68 7.10
C SER A 20 1.56 9.56 7.81
N GLY A 21 2.32 8.50 7.52
CA GLY A 21 3.64 8.32 8.08
C GLY A 21 4.60 9.41 7.65
N TYR A 22 4.59 9.78 6.39
CA TYR A 22 5.42 10.87 5.89
C TYR A 22 5.08 12.19 6.58
N VAL A 23 3.80 12.48 6.70
CA VAL A 23 3.35 13.70 7.37
C VAL A 23 3.79 13.72 8.82
N ARG A 24 3.69 12.59 9.50
CA ARG A 24 4.05 12.48 10.90
C ARG A 24 5.52 12.76 11.13
N GLU A 25 6.37 12.37 10.19
CA GLU A 25 7.80 12.60 10.29
C GLU A 25 8.20 14.03 9.97
N GLY A 26 7.24 14.86 9.65
CA GLY A 26 7.51 16.26 9.40
C GLY A 26 7.97 16.54 7.98
N VAL A 27 7.77 15.60 7.09
CA VAL A 27 8.07 15.84 5.68
C VAL A 27 7.07 16.86 5.17
N SER A 28 7.57 18.04 4.83
CA SER A 28 6.71 19.06 4.29
C SER A 28 6.61 18.89 2.78
N PHE A 29 5.38 18.92 2.31
CA PHE A 29 5.16 18.88 0.87
C PHE A 29 5.30 20.30 0.36
N GLY A 30 6.36 20.54 -0.39
CA GLY A 30 6.51 21.82 -1.02
C GLY A 30 5.38 22.08 -1.99
N SER A 31 5.33 23.29 -2.49
CA SER A 31 4.33 23.64 -3.48
C SER A 31 4.67 23.09 -4.86
N ARG A 32 5.76 22.37 -4.99
CA ARG A 32 6.18 21.82 -6.27
C ARG A 32 5.45 20.54 -6.58
N ASP A 33 4.87 20.48 -7.76
CA ASP A 33 4.15 19.30 -8.22
C ASP A 33 5.05 18.08 -8.27
N GLU A 34 6.32 18.26 -8.62
CA GLU A 34 7.26 17.15 -8.71
C GLU A 34 7.45 16.44 -7.38
N GLU A 35 7.62 17.22 -6.32
CA GLU A 35 7.80 16.64 -4.98
C GLU A 35 6.56 15.89 -4.55
N CYS A 36 5.40 16.44 -4.82
CA CYS A 36 4.15 15.78 -4.49
C CYS A 36 4.00 14.47 -5.26
N ARG A 37 4.39 14.46 -6.52
CA ARG A 37 4.35 13.25 -7.33
C ARG A 37 5.28 12.18 -6.82
N GLU A 38 6.48 12.57 -6.42
CA GLU A 38 7.45 11.62 -5.90
C GLU A 38 6.95 10.97 -4.63
N VAL A 39 6.39 11.75 -3.72
CA VAL A 39 5.86 11.22 -2.49
C VAL A 39 4.65 10.33 -2.78
N ALA A 40 3.76 10.76 -3.63
CA ALA A 40 2.60 9.97 -3.99
C ALA A 40 3.01 8.63 -4.61
N LYS A 41 3.98 8.67 -5.52
CA LYS A 41 4.47 7.47 -6.15
C LYS A 41 5.09 6.52 -5.12
N ALA A 42 5.88 7.06 -4.19
CA ALA A 42 6.48 6.25 -3.15
C ALA A 42 5.42 5.59 -2.27
N CYS A 43 4.35 6.32 -1.96
CA CYS A 43 3.27 5.76 -1.17
C CYS A 43 2.60 4.59 -1.89
N TYR A 44 2.34 4.73 -3.18
CA TYR A 44 1.72 3.66 -3.94
C TYR A 44 2.66 2.49 -4.18
N ASP A 45 3.95 2.75 -4.37
CA ASP A 45 4.93 1.67 -4.48
C ASP A 45 4.96 0.84 -3.20
N LEU A 46 4.96 1.51 -2.05
CA LEU A 46 4.93 0.83 -0.77
C LEU A 46 3.61 0.07 -0.57
N ALA A 47 2.51 0.70 -0.95
CA ALA A 47 1.21 0.06 -0.85
C ALA A 47 1.13 -1.20 -1.71
N PHE A 48 1.68 -1.14 -2.90
CA PHE A 48 1.73 -2.30 -3.79
C PHE A 48 2.52 -3.44 -3.15
N ALA A 49 3.68 -3.13 -2.58
CA ALA A 49 4.49 -4.13 -1.89
C ALA A 49 3.72 -4.74 -0.74
N MET A 50 2.96 -3.94 0.00
CA MET A 50 2.17 -4.44 1.13
C MET A 50 1.06 -5.37 0.66
N VAL A 51 0.40 -5.04 -0.45
CA VAL A 51 -0.66 -5.90 -0.99
C VAL A 51 -0.07 -7.24 -1.43
N MET A 52 1.07 -7.21 -2.09
CA MET A 52 1.73 -8.44 -2.53
C MET A 52 2.16 -9.30 -1.34
N THR A 53 2.75 -8.69 -0.34
CA THR A 53 3.19 -9.42 0.86
C THR A 53 2.00 -10.00 1.60
N ARG A 54 0.92 -9.25 1.69
CA ARG A 54 -0.31 -9.73 2.31
C ARG A 54 -0.80 -11.00 1.63
N GLN A 55 -0.77 -11.02 0.31
CA GLN A 55 -1.24 -12.18 -0.43
C GLN A 55 -0.34 -13.39 -0.18
N GLU A 56 0.96 -13.18 -0.11
CA GLU A 56 1.89 -14.25 0.20
C GLU A 56 1.62 -14.86 1.57
N ILE A 57 1.38 -14.01 2.56
CA ILE A 57 1.08 -14.46 3.91
C ILE A 57 -0.21 -15.27 3.94
N LEU A 58 -1.23 -14.80 3.24
CA LEU A 58 -2.50 -15.51 3.19
C LEU A 58 -2.36 -16.86 2.50
N ASP A 59 -1.56 -16.93 1.44
CA ASP A 59 -1.31 -18.18 0.75
C ASP A 59 -0.60 -19.18 1.66
N GLU A 60 0.37 -18.73 2.43
CA GLU A 60 1.07 -19.58 3.38
C GLU A 60 0.12 -20.13 4.44
N ARG A 61 -0.75 -19.30 4.96
CA ARG A 61 -1.74 -19.74 5.95
C ARG A 61 -2.70 -20.76 5.36
N GLU A 62 -3.10 -20.57 4.11
CA GLU A 62 -3.95 -21.52 3.43
C GLU A 62 -3.28 -22.89 3.32
N LEU A 63 -2.00 -22.89 2.94
CA LEU A 63 -1.24 -24.12 2.81
C LEU A 63 -1.12 -24.84 4.14
N GLN A 64 -0.88 -24.11 5.21
CA GLN A 64 -0.79 -24.71 6.55
C GLN A 64 -2.10 -25.33 6.97
N LYS A 65 -3.21 -24.69 6.65
CA LYS A 65 -4.52 -25.22 6.95
C LYS A 65 -4.77 -26.55 6.25
N VAL A 66 -4.39 -26.60 4.98
CA VAL A 66 -4.61 -27.79 4.17
C VAL A 66 -3.78 -28.96 4.70
N GLN A 67 -2.60 -28.68 5.22
CA GLN A 67 -1.71 -29.73 5.72
C GLN A 67 -2.14 -30.31 7.07
N GLN A 68 -3.02 -29.64 7.74
CA GLN A 68 -3.56 -30.17 8.99
C GLN A 68 -4.72 -31.11 8.71
#